data_8ab7d6b388bc70f6afbaca1aa7633dbf
#
_entry.id   8ab7d6b388bc70f6afbaca1aa7633dbf
#
_cell.length_a   1.000
_cell.length_b   1.000
_cell.length_c   1.000
_cell.angle_alpha   90.00
_cell.angle_beta   90.00
_cell.angle_gamma   90.00
#
_symmetry.space_group_name_H-M   'P 1'
#
loop_
_entity.id
_entity.type
_entity.pdbx_description
1 polymer ?
#
loop_
_entity_poly.entity_id
_entity_poly.type
_entity_poly.pdbx_seq_one_letter_code
_entity_poly.pdbx_strand_id
1 'polypeptide(L)'
;SAMPTVGPVTLGQDLFWRLLSGQQVLPIQRGCDLYTRNFLDYWNLRAVDALETGRNAFTTGNTDWASPLWCTNGQSVAKVLSSLSLSSALSEDPAESADSTQEGDTPAVPTVPALLPQQTDGHLPDADAAGAVQAAVQFPSGSTTRFAYDTDTGTYGMLHNDGSPQLDANTSIQAAFDNLLVLYSASTPRDDGRTLDYDLTMGGGLWLNGGHLWHITWTQGTGSTFAFYDADGRPLRILSGRSYIAWLSSLTGEEVTVQDSAGNDLLQP
;
A
#
# COMPACT_ATOMS: atom_id res chain seq x y z
N SER A 1 -2.23 28.42 2.58
CA SER A 1 -1.31 27.54 1.85
C SER A 1 -2.09 26.71 0.89
N ALA A 2 -1.55 26.52 -0.33
CA ALA A 2 -2.16 25.60 -1.28
C ALA A 2 -2.14 24.18 -0.72
N MET A 3 -3.24 23.44 -0.92
CA MET A 3 -3.29 22.02 -0.53
C MET A 3 -2.29 21.23 -1.39
N PRO A 4 -1.51 20.32 -0.80
CA PRO A 4 -0.58 19.49 -1.57
C PRO A 4 -1.31 18.65 -2.61
N THR A 5 -0.75 18.57 -3.79
CA THR A 5 -1.25 17.74 -4.88
C THR A 5 -0.80 16.30 -4.67
N VAL A 6 -1.69 15.35 -4.90
CA VAL A 6 -1.44 13.91 -4.84
C VAL A 6 -1.56 13.32 -6.25
N GLY A 7 -0.59 12.56 -6.67
CA GLY A 7 -0.57 11.89 -7.96
C GLY A 7 0.81 11.34 -8.31
N PRO A 8 0.93 10.63 -9.44
CA PRO A 8 -0.13 10.35 -10.40
C PRO A 8 -1.18 9.38 -9.87
N VAL A 9 -2.46 9.68 -10.15
CA VAL A 9 -3.57 8.74 -9.90
C VAL A 9 -3.67 7.81 -11.10
N THR A 10 -3.63 6.51 -10.84
CA THR A 10 -3.56 5.46 -11.85
C THR A 10 -4.83 4.62 -11.89
N LEU A 11 -4.81 3.57 -12.72
CA LEU A 11 -5.87 2.59 -12.84
C LEU A 11 -6.14 1.92 -11.49
N GLY A 12 -7.40 1.87 -11.08
CA GLY A 12 -7.84 1.10 -9.92
C GLY A 12 -7.70 -0.40 -10.17
N GLN A 13 -7.23 -1.13 -9.16
CA GLN A 13 -7.07 -2.57 -9.20
C GLN A 13 -7.77 -3.19 -7.98
N ASP A 14 -8.55 -4.25 -8.20
CA ASP A 14 -9.28 -4.93 -7.13
C ASP A 14 -8.35 -5.49 -6.04
N LEU A 15 -7.13 -5.85 -6.39
CA LEU A 15 -6.11 -6.28 -5.43
C LEU A 15 -6.01 -5.31 -4.24
N PHE A 16 -5.87 -4.01 -4.49
CA PHE A 16 -5.72 -3.02 -3.42
C PHE A 16 -7.00 -2.85 -2.61
N TRP A 17 -8.16 -2.85 -3.27
CA TRP A 17 -9.43 -2.72 -2.58
C TRP A 17 -9.77 -3.94 -1.74
N ARG A 18 -9.43 -5.14 -2.22
CA ARG A 18 -9.55 -6.40 -1.46
C ARG A 18 -8.64 -6.39 -0.23
N LEU A 19 -7.38 -5.95 -0.39
CA LEU A 19 -6.42 -5.82 0.72
C LEU A 19 -6.90 -4.82 1.79
N LEU A 20 -7.61 -3.78 1.39
CA LEU A 20 -8.04 -2.69 2.27
C LEU A 20 -9.53 -2.75 2.64
N SER A 21 -10.24 -3.81 2.28
CA SER A 21 -11.69 -3.90 2.45
C SER A 21 -12.18 -3.72 3.90
N GLY A 22 -11.37 -4.11 4.89
CA GLY A 22 -11.67 -3.90 6.32
C GLY A 22 -11.23 -2.54 6.87
N GLN A 23 -10.65 -1.67 6.05
CA GLN A 23 -10.01 -0.42 6.50
C GLN A 23 -10.85 0.84 6.26
N GLN A 24 -12.11 0.70 5.88
CA GLN A 24 -13.00 1.85 5.59
C GLN A 24 -12.35 2.88 4.65
N VAL A 25 -11.79 2.42 3.55
CA VAL A 25 -11.10 3.27 2.56
C VAL A 25 -12.04 3.75 1.48
N LEU A 26 -11.76 4.95 0.97
CA LEU A 26 -12.40 5.49 -0.23
C LEU A 26 -11.49 5.26 -1.44
N PRO A 27 -11.88 4.48 -2.44
CA PRO A 27 -11.15 4.35 -3.69
C PRO A 27 -11.05 5.67 -4.44
N ILE A 28 -9.83 6.08 -4.79
CA ILE A 28 -9.56 7.22 -5.68
C ILE A 28 -8.74 6.69 -6.84
N GLN A 29 -9.29 6.75 -8.06
CA GLN A 29 -8.71 6.06 -9.22
C GLN A 29 -8.95 6.82 -10.52
N ARG A 30 -8.24 6.40 -11.57
CA ARG A 30 -8.43 6.85 -12.96
C ARG A 30 -8.90 5.68 -13.80
N GLY A 31 -10.21 5.40 -13.78
CA GLY A 31 -10.76 4.20 -14.38
C GLY A 31 -10.36 2.94 -13.64
N CYS A 32 -10.92 1.84 -14.05
CA CYS A 32 -10.61 0.51 -13.54
C CYS A 32 -10.88 -0.55 -14.61
N ASP A 33 -10.32 -1.74 -14.43
CA ASP A 33 -10.65 -2.89 -15.25
C ASP A 33 -12.02 -3.49 -14.85
N LEU A 34 -12.45 -4.51 -15.61
CA LEU A 34 -13.74 -5.16 -15.39
C LEU A 34 -13.80 -5.88 -14.03
N TYR A 35 -12.71 -6.48 -13.59
CA TYR A 35 -12.66 -7.21 -12.31
C TYR A 35 -12.78 -6.26 -11.12
N THR A 36 -12.09 -5.13 -11.19
CA THR A 36 -12.20 -4.06 -10.18
C THR A 36 -13.60 -3.48 -10.15
N ARG A 37 -14.22 -3.22 -11.32
CA ARG A 37 -15.60 -2.74 -11.41
C ARG A 37 -16.56 -3.72 -10.76
N ASN A 38 -16.49 -4.99 -11.13
CA ASN A 38 -17.34 -6.03 -10.55
C ASN A 38 -17.16 -6.16 -9.03
N PHE A 39 -15.93 -6.00 -8.54
CA PHE A 39 -15.66 -6.00 -7.10
C PHE A 39 -16.33 -4.80 -6.40
N LEU A 40 -16.16 -3.60 -6.93
CA LEU A 40 -16.76 -2.38 -6.37
C LEU A 40 -18.29 -2.47 -6.38
N ASP A 41 -18.89 -2.94 -7.48
CA ASP A 41 -20.32 -3.11 -7.61
C ASP A 41 -20.87 -4.19 -6.65
N TYR A 42 -20.19 -5.32 -6.53
CA TYR A 42 -20.61 -6.42 -5.64
C TYR A 42 -20.64 -5.98 -4.16
N TRP A 43 -19.64 -5.22 -3.73
CA TRP A 43 -19.54 -4.73 -2.35
C TRP A 43 -20.22 -3.36 -2.17
N ASN A 44 -20.90 -2.84 -3.19
CA ASN A 44 -21.49 -1.49 -3.19
C ASN A 44 -20.49 -0.40 -2.76
N LEU A 45 -19.24 -0.55 -3.14
CA LEU A 45 -18.20 0.42 -2.89
C LEU A 45 -18.23 1.50 -3.95
N ARG A 46 -18.20 2.76 -3.53
CA ARG A 46 -18.17 3.89 -4.44
C ARG A 46 -16.75 4.42 -4.53
N ALA A 47 -16.31 4.72 -5.75
CA ALA A 47 -15.01 5.31 -6.02
C ALA A 47 -15.15 6.76 -6.51
N VAL A 48 -14.14 7.57 -6.20
CA VAL A 48 -13.93 8.86 -6.88
C VAL A 48 -13.07 8.57 -8.11
N ASP A 49 -13.72 8.48 -9.27
CA ASP A 49 -13.08 8.05 -10.52
C ASP A 49 -12.92 9.22 -11.48
N ALA A 50 -11.69 9.43 -11.97
CA ALA A 50 -11.35 10.51 -12.88
C ALA A 50 -12.03 10.39 -14.26
N LEU A 51 -12.40 9.19 -14.68
CA LEU A 51 -13.06 8.94 -15.98
C LEU A 51 -14.59 8.93 -15.89
N GLU A 52 -15.15 8.90 -14.67
CA GLU A 52 -16.59 8.79 -14.43
C GLU A 52 -17.10 9.92 -13.52
N THR A 53 -17.57 9.54 -12.34
CA THR A 53 -18.29 10.43 -11.41
C THR A 53 -17.42 11.43 -10.68
N GLY A 54 -16.10 11.22 -10.66
CA GLY A 54 -15.16 12.03 -9.89
C GLY A 54 -14.34 13.02 -10.69
N ARG A 55 -14.59 13.20 -11.98
CA ARG A 55 -13.71 13.97 -12.88
C ARG A 55 -13.35 15.37 -12.35
N ASN A 56 -14.27 16.05 -11.71
CA ASN A 56 -14.05 17.40 -11.18
C ASN A 56 -13.13 17.45 -9.96
N ALA A 57 -12.79 16.29 -9.37
CA ALA A 57 -11.79 16.20 -8.31
C ALA A 57 -10.35 16.18 -8.83
N PHE A 58 -10.17 16.08 -10.16
CA PHE A 58 -8.86 15.85 -10.75
C PHE A 58 -8.44 16.98 -11.67
N THR A 59 -7.14 17.17 -11.74
CA THR A 59 -6.45 18.02 -12.73
C THR A 59 -5.49 17.15 -13.53
N THR A 60 -5.29 17.52 -14.80
CA THR A 60 -4.27 16.88 -15.63
C THR A 60 -3.03 17.76 -15.63
N GLY A 61 -1.92 17.22 -15.15
CA GLY A 61 -0.62 17.88 -15.25
C GLY A 61 -0.13 17.93 -16.69
N ASN A 62 0.53 19.04 -17.05
CA ASN A 62 1.24 19.14 -18.32
C ASN A 62 2.58 18.41 -18.15
N THR A 63 2.73 17.27 -18.79
CA THR A 63 3.96 16.48 -18.75
C THR A 63 4.37 16.12 -20.17
N ASP A 64 5.66 16.01 -20.41
CA ASP A 64 6.24 15.51 -21.66
C ASP A 64 5.98 13.99 -21.88
N TRP A 65 5.15 13.40 -21.06
CA TRP A 65 4.77 11.99 -21.10
C TRP A 65 3.64 11.78 -22.12
N ALA A 66 3.65 10.64 -22.77
CA ALA A 66 2.65 10.25 -23.78
C ALA A 66 1.20 10.19 -23.26
N SER A 67 1.01 10.25 -21.95
CA SER A 67 -0.31 10.30 -21.29
C SER A 67 -0.31 11.37 -20.20
N PRO A 68 -1.39 12.17 -20.09
CA PRO A 68 -1.48 13.18 -19.03
C PRO A 68 -1.49 12.51 -17.66
N LEU A 69 -0.69 13.06 -16.74
CA LEU A 69 -0.75 12.66 -15.33
C LEU A 69 -2.00 13.25 -14.70
N TRP A 70 -2.81 12.40 -14.09
CA TRP A 70 -3.97 12.80 -13.32
C TRP A 70 -3.57 13.02 -11.86
N CYS A 71 -3.92 14.18 -11.34
CA CYS A 71 -3.61 14.57 -9.96
C CYS A 71 -4.88 15.04 -9.26
N THR A 72 -4.90 14.93 -7.93
CA THR A 72 -6.00 15.40 -7.09
C THR A 72 -5.47 16.05 -5.81
N ASN A 73 -6.35 16.53 -4.97
CA ASN A 73 -6.05 16.94 -3.59
C ASN A 73 -7.28 16.73 -2.71
N GLY A 74 -7.08 16.71 -1.40
CA GLY A 74 -8.14 16.41 -0.44
C GLY A 74 -9.35 17.35 -0.53
N GLN A 75 -9.15 18.64 -0.84
CA GLN A 75 -10.25 19.61 -0.97
C GLN A 75 -11.12 19.31 -2.21
N SER A 76 -10.49 18.95 -3.32
CA SER A 76 -11.20 18.60 -4.56
C SER A 76 -11.99 17.31 -4.40
N VAL A 77 -11.40 16.31 -3.74
CA VAL A 77 -12.09 15.05 -3.40
C VAL A 77 -13.29 15.33 -2.47
N ALA A 78 -13.11 16.12 -1.41
CA ALA A 78 -14.18 16.46 -0.48
C ALA A 78 -15.36 17.18 -1.16
N LYS A 79 -15.09 18.07 -2.12
CA LYS A 79 -16.15 18.74 -2.92
C LYS A 79 -16.97 17.76 -3.74
N VAL A 80 -16.30 16.79 -4.38
CA VAL A 80 -16.98 15.75 -5.16
C VAL A 80 -17.81 14.85 -4.26
N LEU A 81 -17.26 14.42 -3.12
CA LEU A 81 -17.96 13.60 -2.14
C LEU A 81 -19.25 14.27 -1.65
N SER A 82 -19.19 15.56 -1.31
CA SER A 82 -20.38 16.30 -0.87
C SER A 82 -21.44 16.42 -1.98
N SER A 83 -21.01 16.59 -3.23
CA SER A 83 -21.94 16.69 -4.37
C SER A 83 -22.60 15.36 -4.73
N LEU A 84 -21.94 14.23 -4.47
CA LEU A 84 -22.45 12.89 -4.75
C LEU A 84 -23.28 12.31 -3.58
N SER A 85 -23.51 13.08 -2.52
CA SER A 85 -24.17 12.60 -1.29
C SER A 85 -23.49 11.36 -0.70
N LEU A 86 -22.20 11.17 -0.98
CA LEU A 86 -21.39 10.07 -0.43
C LEU A 86 -20.98 10.32 1.01
N SER A 87 -21.19 11.54 1.53
CA SER A 87 -20.91 11.89 2.91
C SER A 87 -21.80 11.14 3.92
N SER A 88 -23.00 10.75 3.52
CA SER A 88 -23.91 9.98 4.37
C SER A 88 -23.50 8.51 4.49
N ALA A 89 -22.90 7.93 3.45
CA ALA A 89 -22.48 6.52 3.48
C ALA A 89 -21.23 6.25 4.36
N LEU A 90 -20.47 7.29 4.68
CA LEU A 90 -19.32 7.23 5.60
C LEU A 90 -19.72 7.56 7.06
N SER A 91 -20.96 8.04 7.27
CA SER A 91 -21.48 8.44 8.57
C SER A 91 -22.74 7.67 9.01
N GLU A 92 -23.18 6.66 8.25
CA GLU A 92 -24.23 5.77 8.73
C GLU A 92 -23.63 4.77 9.72
N ASP A 93 -23.73 5.16 10.98
CA ASP A 93 -23.60 4.27 12.12
C ASP A 93 -24.68 3.17 12.02
N PRO A 94 -24.36 1.87 12.08
CA PRO A 94 -25.36 0.81 12.04
C PRO A 94 -26.13 0.64 13.35
N ALA A 95 -26.32 1.69 14.13
CA ALA A 95 -26.98 1.63 15.42
C ALA A 95 -28.03 2.74 15.62
N GLU A 96 -29.10 2.70 14.81
CA GLU A 96 -30.35 3.33 15.24
C GLU A 96 -31.44 2.28 15.47
N SER A 97 -31.35 1.56 16.59
CA SER A 97 -32.50 0.99 17.29
C SER A 97 -32.14 0.64 18.72
N ALA A 98 -32.10 1.62 19.62
CA ALA A 98 -32.44 1.45 21.03
C ALA A 98 -32.52 2.80 21.72
N ASP A 99 -33.75 3.16 22.04
CA ASP A 99 -34.12 4.16 23.01
C ASP A 99 -33.35 3.96 24.33
N SER A 100 -32.47 4.92 24.69
CA SER A 100 -32.15 5.19 26.09
C SER A 100 -31.39 6.52 26.21
N THR A 101 -32.06 7.50 26.79
CA THR A 101 -31.53 8.71 27.40
C THR A 101 -30.36 8.39 28.35
N GLN A 102 -29.13 8.76 27.97
CA GLN A 102 -28.04 9.04 28.90
C GLN A 102 -27.19 10.19 28.37
N GLU A 103 -27.11 11.25 29.17
CA GLU A 103 -26.23 12.41 28.96
C GLU A 103 -24.76 11.96 29.09
N GLY A 104 -23.92 12.38 28.15
CA GLY A 104 -22.52 12.67 28.43
C GLY A 104 -21.46 11.69 27.95
N ASP A 105 -21.66 10.94 26.85
CA ASP A 105 -20.53 10.22 26.23
C ASP A 105 -20.35 10.71 24.78
N THR A 106 -19.19 11.27 24.49
CA THR A 106 -18.77 11.53 23.10
C THR A 106 -18.69 10.19 22.40
N PRO A 107 -19.41 9.99 21.28
CA PRO A 107 -19.36 8.68 20.58
C PRO A 107 -17.91 8.33 20.28
N ALA A 108 -17.47 7.17 20.76
CA ALA A 108 -16.15 6.65 20.48
C ALA A 108 -16.02 6.48 18.96
N VAL A 109 -15.10 7.21 18.34
CA VAL A 109 -14.76 6.98 16.92
C VAL A 109 -14.40 5.52 16.76
N PRO A 110 -15.05 4.77 15.85
CA PRO A 110 -14.73 3.37 15.65
C PRO A 110 -13.25 3.23 15.34
N THR A 111 -12.53 2.47 16.15
CA THR A 111 -11.11 2.24 15.96
C THR A 111 -10.95 1.22 14.83
N VAL A 112 -10.55 1.70 13.66
CA VAL A 112 -10.20 0.83 12.54
C VAL A 112 -8.93 0.06 12.91
N PRO A 113 -8.90 -1.29 12.82
CA PRO A 113 -7.71 -2.06 13.11
C PRO A 113 -6.55 -1.64 12.21
N ALA A 114 -5.33 -1.59 12.73
CA ALA A 114 -4.16 -1.27 11.92
C ALA A 114 -3.95 -2.36 10.86
N LEU A 115 -3.72 -1.96 9.60
CA LEU A 115 -3.43 -2.90 8.50
C LEU A 115 -2.23 -3.79 8.82
N LEU A 116 -1.18 -3.20 9.36
CA LEU A 116 0.07 -3.87 9.72
C LEU A 116 0.19 -3.99 11.24
N PRO A 117 0.58 -5.17 11.78
CA PRO A 117 0.84 -5.34 13.21
C PRO A 117 2.13 -4.60 13.57
N GLN A 118 2.02 -3.48 14.26
CA GLN A 118 3.15 -2.63 14.63
C GLN A 118 3.51 -2.76 16.10
N GLN A 119 4.79 -2.49 16.40
CA GLN A 119 5.31 -2.31 17.75
C GLN A 119 6.05 -0.97 17.87
N THR A 120 6.07 -0.45 19.07
CA THR A 120 6.69 0.86 19.39
C THR A 120 7.86 0.75 20.37
N ASP A 121 8.11 -0.43 20.93
CA ASP A 121 9.14 -0.67 21.94
C ASP A 121 10.56 -0.78 21.35
N GLY A 122 10.68 -0.77 20.02
CA GLY A 122 11.97 -0.83 19.32
C GLY A 122 12.67 -2.19 19.38
N HIS A 123 12.06 -3.19 20.02
CA HIS A 123 12.65 -4.53 20.10
C HIS A 123 12.44 -5.26 18.76
N LEU A 124 13.54 -5.68 18.13
CA LEU A 124 13.53 -6.50 16.93
C LEU A 124 13.95 -7.93 17.27
N PRO A 125 13.36 -8.95 16.64
CA PRO A 125 13.88 -10.30 16.71
C PRO A 125 15.26 -10.39 16.05
N ASP A 126 15.96 -11.47 16.25
CA ASP A 126 17.21 -11.73 15.53
C ASP A 126 16.94 -11.76 14.02
N ALA A 127 17.74 -11.02 13.26
CA ALA A 127 17.63 -10.95 11.82
C ALA A 127 18.27 -12.17 11.14
N ASP A 128 17.74 -12.58 10.00
CA ASP A 128 18.35 -13.65 9.19
C ASP A 128 19.65 -13.18 8.53
N ALA A 129 19.71 -11.89 8.15
CA ALA A 129 20.91 -11.26 7.63
C ALA A 129 21.02 -9.80 8.06
N ALA A 130 22.26 -9.33 8.23
CA ALA A 130 22.61 -7.93 8.47
C ALA A 130 23.28 -7.32 7.25
N GLY A 131 23.29 -5.99 7.18
CA GLY A 131 23.94 -5.26 6.09
C GLY A 131 23.09 -5.18 4.82
N ALA A 132 21.77 -5.33 4.93
CA ALA A 132 20.84 -5.15 3.82
C ALA A 132 20.73 -3.68 3.42
N VAL A 133 21.73 -3.19 2.65
CA VAL A 133 21.85 -1.76 2.33
C VAL A 133 21.27 -1.39 0.97
N GLN A 134 21.06 -2.36 0.08
CA GLN A 134 20.39 -2.15 -1.20
C GLN A 134 19.30 -3.19 -1.39
N ALA A 135 18.16 -2.75 -1.89
CA ALA A 135 17.08 -3.64 -2.30
C ALA A 135 16.53 -3.22 -3.66
N ALA A 136 16.16 -4.18 -4.49
CA ALA A 136 15.49 -3.91 -5.74
C ALA A 136 14.39 -4.94 -5.97
N VAL A 137 13.24 -4.46 -6.47
CA VAL A 137 12.09 -5.28 -6.86
C VAL A 137 11.84 -5.03 -8.32
N GLN A 138 12.02 -6.05 -9.16
CA GLN A 138 11.72 -6.01 -10.57
C GLN A 138 10.35 -6.64 -10.83
N PHE A 139 9.46 -5.86 -11.44
CA PHE A 139 8.11 -6.30 -11.79
C PHE A 139 8.04 -6.85 -13.22
N PRO A 140 7.07 -7.72 -13.54
CA PRO A 140 6.92 -8.30 -14.89
C PRO A 140 6.75 -7.26 -16.01
N SER A 141 6.29 -6.05 -15.65
CA SER A 141 6.20 -4.91 -16.58
C SER A 141 7.56 -4.40 -17.07
N GLY A 142 8.67 -4.91 -16.51
CA GLY A 142 10.03 -4.42 -16.73
C GLY A 142 10.39 -3.19 -15.88
N SER A 143 9.48 -2.70 -15.05
CA SER A 143 9.79 -1.63 -14.10
C SER A 143 10.52 -2.20 -12.89
N THR A 144 11.50 -1.46 -12.38
CA THR A 144 12.24 -1.82 -11.16
C THR A 144 12.13 -0.68 -10.15
N THR A 145 11.74 -1.00 -8.93
CA THR A 145 11.83 -0.09 -7.79
C THR A 145 13.08 -0.43 -7.00
N ARG A 146 13.90 0.58 -6.71
CA ARG A 146 15.17 0.42 -5.98
C ARG A 146 15.13 1.19 -4.69
N PHE A 147 15.88 0.70 -3.70
CA PHE A 147 16.02 1.32 -2.39
C PHE A 147 17.47 1.26 -1.94
N ALA A 148 17.93 2.34 -1.29
CA ALA A 148 19.23 2.38 -0.61
C ALA A 148 19.01 2.75 0.86
N TYR A 149 19.62 1.98 1.75
CA TYR A 149 19.57 2.24 3.19
C TYR A 149 20.51 3.39 3.55
N ASP A 150 19.97 4.35 4.24
CA ASP A 150 20.72 5.48 4.81
C ASP A 150 20.86 5.25 6.33
N THR A 151 22.11 5.08 6.77
CA THR A 151 22.43 4.83 8.18
C THR A 151 22.20 6.04 9.08
N ASP A 152 22.23 7.26 8.53
CA ASP A 152 22.04 8.49 9.30
C ASP A 152 20.56 8.71 9.65
N THR A 153 19.68 8.35 8.74
CA THR A 153 18.21 8.45 8.95
C THR A 153 17.58 7.15 9.40
N GLY A 154 18.25 6.02 9.24
CA GLY A 154 17.71 4.69 9.54
C GLY A 154 16.62 4.23 8.55
N THR A 155 16.54 4.82 7.35
CA THR A 155 15.48 4.57 6.39
C THR A 155 16.01 4.11 5.03
N TYR A 156 15.14 3.51 4.24
CA TYR A 156 15.39 3.13 2.85
C TYR A 156 14.88 4.22 1.91
N GLY A 157 15.78 4.98 1.28
CA GLY A 157 15.45 5.98 0.27
C GLY A 157 15.10 5.31 -1.06
N MET A 158 13.93 5.66 -1.62
CA MET A 158 13.48 5.14 -2.92
C MET A 158 14.23 5.82 -4.07
N LEU A 159 14.61 5.02 -5.06
CA LEU A 159 15.38 5.45 -6.22
C LEU A 159 14.68 5.05 -7.53
N HIS A 160 14.92 5.83 -8.57
CA HIS A 160 14.62 5.48 -9.95
C HIS A 160 15.62 4.43 -10.50
N ASN A 161 15.33 3.90 -11.69
CA ASN A 161 16.21 2.93 -12.37
C ASN A 161 17.61 3.45 -12.63
N ASP A 162 17.77 4.74 -12.85
CA ASP A 162 19.05 5.43 -13.09
C ASP A 162 19.82 5.75 -11.79
N GLY A 163 19.26 5.38 -10.64
CA GLY A 163 19.84 5.64 -9.32
C GLY A 163 19.53 7.03 -8.76
N SER A 164 18.81 7.88 -9.48
CA SER A 164 18.40 9.19 -8.97
C SER A 164 17.31 9.04 -7.88
N PRO A 165 17.28 9.96 -6.89
CA PRO A 165 16.26 9.90 -5.83
C PRO A 165 14.85 10.10 -6.37
N GLN A 166 13.89 9.29 -5.90
CA GLN A 166 12.47 9.54 -6.11
C GLN A 166 12.02 10.67 -5.19
N LEU A 167 11.76 11.84 -5.73
CA LEU A 167 11.39 13.03 -4.97
C LEU A 167 9.87 13.24 -4.96
N ASP A 168 9.36 13.67 -3.81
CA ASP A 168 8.02 14.25 -3.71
C ASP A 168 7.97 15.59 -4.43
N ALA A 169 7.03 15.75 -5.36
CA ALA A 169 6.96 16.93 -6.23
C ALA A 169 6.58 18.23 -5.48
N ASN A 170 5.96 18.13 -4.30
CA ASN A 170 5.55 19.30 -3.52
C ASN A 170 6.68 19.80 -2.60
N THR A 171 7.46 18.87 -2.04
CA THR A 171 8.44 19.16 -1.00
C THR A 171 9.88 19.00 -1.45
N SER A 172 10.11 18.35 -2.59
CA SER A 172 11.44 17.94 -3.07
C SER A 172 12.20 17.03 -2.09
N ILE A 173 11.48 16.40 -1.14
CA ILE A 173 12.05 15.44 -0.21
C ILE A 173 12.00 14.06 -0.85
N GLN A 174 13.06 13.27 -0.68
CA GLN A 174 13.10 11.89 -1.16
C GLN A 174 12.07 11.02 -0.45
N ALA A 175 11.35 10.22 -1.21
CA ALA A 175 10.51 9.18 -0.65
C ALA A 175 11.39 8.15 0.08
N ALA A 176 11.13 7.95 1.37
CA ALA A 176 11.90 7.05 2.21
C ALA A 176 10.99 6.29 3.19
N PHE A 177 11.37 5.08 3.52
CA PHE A 177 10.55 4.13 4.28
C PHE A 177 11.37 3.50 5.40
N ASP A 178 10.74 3.33 6.54
CA ASP A 178 11.32 2.63 7.69
C ASP A 178 11.28 1.11 7.47
N ASN A 179 10.23 0.63 6.82
CA ASN A 179 10.01 -0.79 6.54
C ASN A 179 9.84 -1.03 5.04
N LEU A 180 10.54 -2.02 4.49
CA LEU A 180 10.24 -2.58 3.19
C LEU A 180 9.67 -3.99 3.37
N LEU A 181 8.48 -4.23 2.87
CA LEU A 181 7.81 -5.51 2.88
C LEU A 181 7.67 -6.00 1.44
N VAL A 182 8.25 -7.15 1.12
CA VAL A 182 8.03 -7.84 -0.14
C VAL A 182 7.20 -9.07 0.16
N LEU A 183 5.94 -9.06 -0.26
CA LEU A 183 4.98 -10.12 0.06
C LEU A 183 4.69 -10.94 -1.19
N TYR A 184 4.88 -12.24 -1.08
CA TYR A 184 4.60 -13.22 -2.13
C TYR A 184 3.28 -13.94 -1.82
N SER A 185 2.45 -14.09 -2.85
CA SER A 185 1.26 -14.94 -2.77
C SER A 185 1.09 -15.81 -4.02
N ALA A 186 0.34 -16.90 -3.90
CA ALA A 186 -0.10 -17.66 -5.05
C ALA A 186 -1.00 -16.78 -5.93
N SER A 187 -0.92 -16.99 -7.24
CA SER A 187 -1.77 -16.28 -8.19
C SER A 187 -2.22 -17.19 -9.32
N THR A 188 -3.34 -16.86 -9.93
CA THR A 188 -3.85 -17.54 -11.12
C THR A 188 -4.11 -16.52 -12.24
N PRO A 189 -3.78 -16.84 -13.51
CA PRO A 189 -4.17 -15.97 -14.61
C PRO A 189 -5.69 -15.86 -14.69
N ARG A 190 -6.18 -14.64 -14.94
CA ARG A 190 -7.60 -14.39 -15.20
C ARG A 190 -7.95 -14.64 -16.66
N ASP A 191 -9.25 -14.67 -16.98
CA ASP A 191 -9.76 -14.97 -18.33
C ASP A 191 -9.33 -13.95 -19.39
N ASP A 192 -8.91 -12.74 -18.98
CA ASP A 192 -8.38 -11.73 -19.88
C ASP A 192 -6.95 -12.04 -20.37
N GLY A 193 -6.30 -13.04 -19.80
CA GLY A 193 -4.94 -13.46 -20.12
C GLY A 193 -3.86 -12.40 -19.83
N ARG A 194 -4.18 -11.36 -19.06
CA ARG A 194 -3.30 -10.20 -18.79
C ARG A 194 -3.16 -9.91 -17.32
N THR A 195 -4.19 -10.15 -16.53
CA THR A 195 -4.21 -9.88 -15.10
C THR A 195 -4.12 -11.17 -14.30
N LEU A 196 -3.64 -11.04 -13.06
CA LEU A 196 -3.55 -12.14 -12.12
C LEU A 196 -4.56 -11.95 -11.00
N ASP A 197 -5.16 -13.06 -10.59
CA ASP A 197 -5.91 -13.14 -9.35
C ASP A 197 -5.01 -13.66 -8.25
N TYR A 198 -4.81 -12.87 -7.21
CA TYR A 198 -3.93 -13.19 -6.09
C TYR A 198 -4.69 -13.80 -4.92
N ASP A 199 -4.14 -14.85 -4.32
CA ASP A 199 -4.58 -15.36 -3.03
C ASP A 199 -4.11 -14.38 -1.94
N LEU A 200 -5.06 -13.75 -1.27
CA LEU A 200 -4.80 -12.77 -0.22
C LEU A 200 -4.90 -13.35 1.19
N THR A 201 -4.96 -14.67 1.31
CA THR A 201 -5.12 -15.33 2.62
C THR A 201 -3.80 -15.55 3.34
N MET A 202 -2.76 -15.93 2.61
CA MET A 202 -1.44 -16.22 3.18
C MET A 202 -0.33 -16.22 2.12
N GLY A 203 0.89 -16.11 2.60
CA GLY A 203 2.08 -16.23 1.75
C GLY A 203 3.40 -16.11 2.51
N GLY A 204 4.48 -16.10 1.76
CA GLY A 204 5.80 -15.79 2.27
C GLY A 204 6.17 -14.34 2.00
N GLY A 205 7.35 -13.92 2.47
CA GLY A 205 7.82 -12.57 2.20
C GLY A 205 9.18 -12.28 2.79
N LEU A 206 9.60 -11.04 2.56
CA LEU A 206 10.79 -10.45 3.14
C LEU A 206 10.39 -9.17 3.87
N TRP A 207 11.02 -8.93 5.00
CA TRP A 207 10.93 -7.67 5.70
C TRP A 207 12.33 -7.09 5.89
N LEU A 208 12.53 -5.85 5.47
CA LEU A 208 13.78 -5.11 5.67
C LEU A 208 13.49 -3.91 6.58
N ASN A 209 14.32 -3.74 7.59
CA ASN A 209 14.30 -2.60 8.50
C ASN A 209 15.69 -2.40 9.11
N GLY A 210 16.11 -1.15 9.29
CA GLY A 210 17.38 -0.84 9.99
C GLY A 210 18.62 -1.47 9.37
N GLY A 211 18.64 -1.75 8.07
CA GLY A 211 19.76 -2.44 7.40
C GLY A 211 19.80 -3.96 7.66
N HIS A 212 18.70 -4.55 8.12
CA HIS A 212 18.57 -5.98 8.38
C HIS A 212 17.47 -6.60 7.51
N LEU A 213 17.54 -7.91 7.33
CA LEU A 213 16.61 -8.72 6.54
C LEU A 213 16.04 -9.85 7.40
N TRP A 214 14.73 -10.06 7.28
CA TRP A 214 14.00 -11.21 7.83
C TRP A 214 13.21 -11.90 6.73
N HIS A 215 13.26 -13.22 6.70
CA HIS A 215 12.28 -14.03 5.97
C HIS A 215 11.04 -14.17 6.83
N ILE A 216 9.89 -13.85 6.25
CA ILE A 216 8.63 -13.87 6.97
C ILE A 216 7.59 -14.73 6.26
N THR A 217 6.63 -15.21 7.02
CA THR A 217 5.35 -15.65 6.48
C THR A 217 4.26 -14.70 6.95
N TRP A 218 3.17 -14.63 6.20
CA TRP A 218 2.07 -13.74 6.53
C TRP A 218 0.73 -14.41 6.29
N THR A 219 -0.27 -13.99 7.06
CA THR A 219 -1.69 -14.28 6.83
C THR A 219 -2.47 -12.99 6.92
N GLN A 220 -3.59 -12.91 6.19
CA GLN A 220 -4.54 -11.81 6.33
C GLN A 220 -5.75 -12.29 7.12
N GLY A 221 -6.00 -11.65 8.24
CA GLY A 221 -7.11 -11.96 9.13
C GLY A 221 -8.37 -11.15 8.85
N THR A 222 -9.32 -11.27 9.76
CA THR A 222 -10.55 -10.48 9.76
C THR A 222 -10.23 -8.98 9.81
N GLY A 223 -10.97 -8.17 9.05
CA GLY A 223 -10.75 -6.73 8.97
C GLY A 223 -9.53 -6.32 8.16
N SER A 224 -9.05 -7.19 7.29
CA SER A 224 -7.89 -6.95 6.41
C SER A 224 -6.59 -6.64 7.16
N THR A 225 -6.43 -7.10 8.39
CA THR A 225 -5.19 -6.98 9.15
C THR A 225 -4.23 -8.10 8.82
N PHE A 226 -2.95 -7.77 8.69
CA PHE A 226 -1.91 -8.78 8.53
C PHE A 226 -1.48 -9.36 9.88
N ALA A 227 -1.09 -10.64 9.87
CA ALA A 227 -0.28 -11.25 10.90
C ALA A 227 1.02 -11.74 10.25
N PHE A 228 2.15 -11.37 10.83
CA PHE A 228 3.47 -11.79 10.37
C PHE A 228 4.09 -12.78 11.34
N TYR A 229 4.92 -13.67 10.81
CA TYR A 229 5.64 -14.69 11.58
C TYR A 229 7.07 -14.79 11.04
N ASP A 230 8.02 -15.02 11.94
CA ASP A 230 9.41 -15.32 11.58
C ASP A 230 9.57 -16.74 11.01
N ALA A 231 10.80 -17.13 10.67
CA ALA A 231 11.13 -18.45 10.13
C ALA A 231 10.81 -19.60 11.10
N ASP A 232 10.75 -19.34 12.40
CA ASP A 232 10.37 -20.32 13.43
C ASP A 232 8.84 -20.35 13.68
N GLY A 233 8.07 -19.53 12.98
CA GLY A 233 6.62 -19.41 13.16
C GLY A 233 6.21 -18.60 14.39
N ARG A 234 7.10 -17.80 14.97
CA ARG A 234 6.76 -16.91 16.09
C ARG A 234 6.11 -15.64 15.56
N PRO A 235 5.06 -15.13 16.24
CA PRO A 235 4.43 -13.87 15.84
C PRO A 235 5.44 -12.72 15.80
N LEU A 236 5.39 -11.95 14.71
CA LEU A 236 6.28 -10.85 14.42
C LEU A 236 5.49 -9.56 14.25
N ARG A 237 6.00 -8.46 14.82
CA ARG A 237 5.44 -7.12 14.64
C ARG A 237 6.52 -6.23 14.05
N ILE A 238 6.18 -5.50 13.01
CA ILE A 238 7.10 -4.53 12.40
C ILE A 238 7.21 -3.27 13.26
N LEU A 239 8.31 -2.55 13.13
CA LEU A 239 8.43 -1.25 13.79
C LEU A 239 7.47 -0.23 13.20
N SER A 240 6.99 0.67 14.04
CA SER A 240 6.21 1.82 13.60
C SER A 240 7.01 2.69 12.64
N GLY A 241 6.34 3.23 11.65
CA GLY A 241 6.97 4.07 10.63
C GLY A 241 6.29 3.90 9.28
N ARG A 242 6.87 4.51 8.26
CA ARG A 242 6.40 4.41 6.87
C ARG A 242 6.79 3.06 6.31
N SER A 243 5.84 2.36 5.71
CA SER A 243 6.05 1.05 5.11
C SER A 243 5.81 1.11 3.60
N TYR A 244 6.73 0.53 2.83
CA TYR A 244 6.52 0.19 1.43
C TYR A 244 6.16 -1.28 1.34
N ILE A 245 5.13 -1.61 0.57
CA ILE A 245 4.71 -3.00 0.35
C ILE A 245 4.78 -3.28 -1.15
N ALA A 246 5.65 -4.21 -1.56
CA ALA A 246 5.64 -4.82 -2.87
C ALA A 246 4.83 -6.12 -2.80
N TRP A 247 3.84 -6.27 -3.68
CA TRP A 247 3.06 -7.49 -3.79
C TRP A 247 3.45 -8.24 -5.04
N LEU A 248 3.92 -9.47 -4.89
CA LEU A 248 4.48 -10.28 -5.95
C LEU A 248 3.78 -11.64 -6.05
N SER A 249 3.76 -12.20 -7.26
CA SER A 249 3.34 -13.59 -7.45
C SER A 249 4.47 -14.55 -7.09
N SER A 250 4.16 -15.61 -6.37
CA SER A 250 5.10 -16.70 -6.13
C SER A 250 5.32 -17.61 -7.37
N LEU A 251 4.58 -17.38 -8.45
CA LEU A 251 4.55 -18.23 -9.65
C LEU A 251 5.13 -17.54 -10.89
N THR A 252 5.32 -16.24 -10.87
CA THR A 252 5.88 -15.47 -11.98
C THR A 252 7.30 -15.01 -11.64
N GLY A 253 8.15 -14.84 -12.66
CA GLY A 253 9.56 -14.54 -12.49
C GLY A 253 9.86 -13.09 -12.09
N GLU A 254 9.21 -12.59 -11.06
CA GLU A 254 9.60 -11.33 -10.43
C GLU A 254 10.90 -11.55 -9.67
N GLU A 255 11.85 -10.65 -9.88
CA GLU A 255 13.15 -10.74 -9.24
C GLU A 255 13.24 -9.74 -8.09
N VAL A 256 13.69 -10.24 -6.95
CA VAL A 256 14.06 -9.42 -5.79
C VAL A 256 15.52 -9.64 -5.51
N THR A 257 16.24 -8.56 -5.31
CA THR A 257 17.63 -8.60 -4.86
C THR A 257 17.78 -7.80 -3.59
N VAL A 258 18.52 -8.32 -2.63
CA VAL A 258 18.92 -7.62 -1.40
C VAL A 258 20.43 -7.79 -1.25
N GLN A 259 21.16 -6.69 -1.19
CA GLN A 259 22.60 -6.71 -1.23
C GLN A 259 23.21 -5.97 -0.04
N ASP A 260 24.38 -6.46 0.37
CA ASP A 260 25.26 -5.76 1.32
C ASP A 260 26.05 -4.62 0.63
N SER A 261 26.87 -3.92 1.40
CA SER A 261 27.71 -2.82 0.91
C SER A 261 28.82 -3.28 -0.05
N ALA A 262 29.14 -4.55 -0.09
CA ALA A 262 30.10 -5.14 -1.02
C ALA A 262 29.43 -5.66 -2.30
N GLY A 263 28.09 -5.62 -2.37
CA GLY A 263 27.30 -6.12 -3.48
C GLY A 263 27.02 -7.62 -3.44
N ASN A 264 27.26 -8.27 -2.30
CA ASN A 264 26.89 -9.67 -2.14
C ASN A 264 25.38 -9.79 -1.97
N ASP A 265 24.79 -10.78 -2.64
CA ASP A 265 23.36 -11.08 -2.51
C ASP A 265 23.07 -11.77 -1.18
N LEU A 266 22.16 -11.21 -0.39
CA LEU A 266 21.76 -11.74 0.92
C LEU A 266 20.59 -12.72 0.85
N LEU A 267 20.00 -12.92 -0.33
CA LEU A 267 18.90 -13.88 -0.55
C LEU A 267 19.40 -15.26 -0.99
N GLN A 268 20.67 -15.35 -1.38
CA GLN A 268 21.30 -16.63 -1.75
C GLN A 268 22.01 -17.22 -0.54
N PRO A 269 21.79 -18.51 -0.25
CA PRO A 269 22.46 -19.19 0.87
C PRO A 269 23.95 -19.36 0.64
#